data_bd294601542ae5ecd7048d9e21dc8101
#
_entry.id   bd294601542ae5ecd7048d9e21dc8101
#
_cell.length_a   1.000
_cell.length_b   1.000
_cell.length_c   1.000
_cell.angle_alpha   90.00
_cell.angle_beta   90.00
_cell.angle_gamma   90.00
#
_symmetry.space_group_name_H-M   'P 1'
#
loop_
_entity.id
_entity.type
_entity.pdbx_description
1 polymer ?
#
loop_
_entity_poly.entity_id
_entity_poly.type
_entity_poly.pdbx_seq_one_letter_code
_entity_poly.pdbx_strand_id
1 'polypeptide(L)'
;MRSIIFEGDTWERYEALRARDRRLHRNLCRILKEMQRGDPAQGIGKPEQLKHNLQGLWSRRLSQKDRVIYRFDEEAIYIFAIGGHYDDR
;
A
#
# COMPACT_ATOMS: atom_id res chain seq x y z
N MET A 1 -12.25 -13.05 1.17
CA MET A 1 -10.92 -12.41 1.30
C MET A 1 -10.54 -11.76 -0.01
N ARG A 2 -10.08 -10.52 0.03
CA ARG A 2 -9.70 -9.82 -1.19
C ARG A 2 -8.39 -10.35 -1.76
N SER A 3 -8.27 -10.34 -3.06
CA SER A 3 -7.01 -10.63 -3.74
C SER A 3 -6.11 -9.40 -3.69
N ILE A 4 -4.80 -9.61 -3.88
CA ILE A 4 -3.87 -8.49 -3.97
C ILE A 4 -3.30 -8.48 -5.38
N ILE A 5 -3.41 -7.35 -6.05
CA ILE A 5 -2.93 -7.16 -7.40
C ILE A 5 -1.83 -6.11 -7.39
N PHE A 6 -0.65 -6.49 -7.85
CA PHE A 6 0.49 -5.58 -7.93
C PHE A 6 0.51 -4.98 -9.33
N GLU A 7 0.28 -3.67 -9.40
CA GLU A 7 0.26 -2.95 -10.67
C GLU A 7 1.64 -2.45 -11.02
N GLY A 8 1.90 -2.36 -12.32
CA GLY A 8 3.16 -1.82 -12.79
C GLY A 8 4.37 -2.60 -12.25
N ASP A 9 5.30 -1.88 -11.67
CA ASP A 9 6.53 -2.46 -11.14
C ASP A 9 6.44 -2.78 -9.65
N THR A 10 5.24 -2.77 -9.07
CA THR A 10 5.13 -2.87 -7.61
C THR A 10 5.52 -4.24 -7.07
N TRP A 11 5.38 -5.30 -7.88
CA TRP A 11 5.87 -6.61 -7.44
C TRP A 11 7.38 -6.60 -7.26
N GLU A 12 8.08 -5.99 -8.21
CA GLU A 12 9.54 -5.88 -8.12
C GLU A 12 9.96 -5.05 -6.91
N ARG A 13 9.21 -3.99 -6.64
CA ARG A 13 9.50 -3.15 -5.49
C ARG A 13 9.24 -3.88 -4.18
N TYR A 14 8.20 -4.68 -4.15
CA TYR A 14 7.89 -5.50 -2.99
C TYR A 14 9.04 -6.45 -2.69
N GLU A 15 9.55 -7.12 -3.73
CA GLU A 15 10.66 -8.04 -3.55
C GLU A 15 11.94 -7.32 -3.15
N ALA A 16 12.22 -6.19 -3.79
CA ALA A 16 13.41 -5.42 -3.48
C ALA A 16 13.39 -4.90 -2.04
N LEU A 17 12.22 -4.52 -1.57
CA LEU A 17 12.09 -4.02 -0.21
C LEU A 17 12.47 -5.09 0.81
N ARG A 18 12.12 -6.33 0.54
CA ARG A 18 12.45 -7.43 1.44
C ARG A 18 13.95 -7.55 1.64
N ALA A 19 14.74 -7.35 0.59
CA ALA A 19 16.18 -7.44 0.67
C ALA A 19 16.81 -6.19 1.30
N ARG A 20 16.20 -5.03 1.04
CA ARG A 20 16.78 -3.75 1.44
C ARG A 20 16.42 -3.36 2.87
N ASP A 21 15.19 -3.62 3.27
CA ASP A 21 14.69 -3.17 4.57
C ASP A 21 13.64 -4.15 5.08
N ARG A 22 14.09 -5.12 5.86
CA ARG A 22 13.21 -6.19 6.34
C ARG A 22 12.09 -5.70 7.23
N ARG A 23 12.37 -4.70 8.04
CA ARG A 23 11.37 -4.16 8.95
C ARG A 23 10.24 -3.50 8.17
N LEU A 24 10.62 -2.70 7.18
CA LEU A 24 9.65 -2.04 6.34
C LEU A 24 8.82 -3.05 5.57
N HIS A 25 9.46 -4.08 5.06
CA HIS A 25 8.78 -5.14 4.35
C HIS A 25 7.76 -5.86 5.25
N ARG A 26 8.14 -6.12 6.50
CA ARG A 26 7.21 -6.74 7.44
C ARG A 26 5.99 -5.85 7.68
N ASN A 27 6.20 -4.55 7.80
CA ASN A 27 5.09 -3.63 7.98
C ASN A 27 4.16 -3.65 6.78
N LEU A 28 4.72 -3.68 5.59
CA LEU A 28 3.94 -3.80 4.37
C LEU A 28 3.12 -5.08 4.36
N CYS A 29 3.73 -6.20 4.70
CA CYS A 29 3.02 -7.48 4.73
C CYS A 29 1.88 -7.47 5.74
N ARG A 30 2.09 -6.86 6.91
CA ARG A 30 1.03 -6.75 7.91
C ARG A 30 -0.14 -5.94 7.39
N ILE A 31 0.15 -4.84 6.74
CA ILE A 31 -0.88 -3.97 6.18
C ILE A 31 -1.65 -4.71 5.09
N LEU A 32 -0.95 -5.39 4.20
CA LEU A 32 -1.61 -6.14 3.13
C LEU A 32 -2.54 -7.22 3.68
N LYS A 33 -2.08 -7.95 4.69
CA LYS A 33 -2.91 -8.98 5.30
C LYS A 33 -4.14 -8.41 5.99
N GLU A 34 -3.96 -7.29 6.65
CA GLU A 34 -5.09 -6.64 7.31
C GLU A 34 -6.13 -6.20 6.29
N MET A 35 -5.68 -5.61 5.19
CA MET A 35 -6.60 -5.14 4.16
C MET A 35 -7.33 -6.28 3.48
N GLN A 36 -6.70 -7.44 3.35
CA GLN A 36 -7.36 -8.59 2.76
C GLN A 36 -8.54 -9.07 3.59
N ARG A 37 -8.40 -8.96 4.90
CA ARG A 37 -9.38 -9.56 5.82
C ARG A 37 -10.40 -8.58 6.33
N GLY A 38 -10.10 -7.31 6.30
CA GLY A 38 -10.96 -6.29 6.90
C GLY A 38 -11.33 -5.21 5.92
N ASP A 39 -11.54 -4.03 6.46
CA ASP A 39 -11.92 -2.85 5.68
C ASP A 39 -10.66 -2.09 5.28
N PRO A 40 -10.33 -2.05 3.98
CA PRO A 40 -9.11 -1.35 3.55
C PRO A 40 -9.09 0.14 3.87
N ALA A 41 -10.23 0.71 4.22
CA ALA A 41 -10.32 2.13 4.59
C ALA A 41 -9.97 2.39 6.04
N GLN A 42 -9.72 1.34 6.83
CA GLN A 42 -9.44 1.47 8.26
C GLN A 42 -8.28 0.59 8.66
N GLY A 43 -7.61 0.94 9.74
CA GLY A 43 -6.61 0.08 10.32
C GLY A 43 -5.25 0.72 10.46
N ILE A 44 -4.22 -0.10 10.50
CA ILE A 44 -2.86 0.37 10.78
C ILE A 44 -2.31 1.19 9.63
N GLY A 45 -1.38 2.08 9.95
CA GLY A 45 -0.74 2.91 8.92
C GLY A 45 -1.52 4.14 8.51
N LYS A 46 -2.54 4.49 9.27
CA LYS A 46 -3.35 5.70 9.04
C LYS A 46 -3.85 5.80 7.61
N PRO A 47 -4.77 4.92 7.21
CA PRO A 47 -5.31 4.99 5.84
C PRO A 47 -5.93 6.35 5.56
N GLU A 48 -5.64 6.86 4.39
CA GLU A 48 -6.02 8.21 4.03
C GLU A 48 -6.33 8.28 2.55
N GLN A 49 -7.46 8.91 2.21
CA GLN A 49 -7.78 9.14 0.80
C GLN A 49 -6.91 10.24 0.23
N LEU A 50 -6.43 10.03 -0.97
CA LEU A 50 -5.67 11.06 -1.67
C LEU A 50 -6.62 11.95 -2.46
N LYS A 51 -6.14 13.14 -2.83
CA LYS A 51 -6.98 14.16 -3.42
C LYS A 51 -6.47 14.59 -4.79
N HIS A 52 -7.24 15.43 -5.44
CA HIS A 52 -6.91 16.04 -6.72
C HIS A 52 -6.75 14.97 -7.80
N ASN A 53 -5.66 14.95 -8.53
CA ASN A 53 -5.47 14.00 -9.61
C ASN A 53 -5.23 12.56 -9.11
N LEU A 54 -5.12 12.38 -7.82
CA LEU A 54 -4.98 11.05 -7.22
C LEU A 54 -6.26 10.56 -6.58
N GLN A 55 -7.37 11.20 -6.90
CA GLN A 55 -8.66 10.84 -6.33
C GLN A 55 -8.99 9.40 -6.64
N GLY A 56 -9.51 8.69 -5.65
CA GLY A 56 -9.80 7.27 -5.78
C GLY A 56 -8.69 6.38 -5.24
N LEU A 57 -7.53 6.95 -4.95
CA LEU A 57 -6.44 6.22 -4.35
C LEU A 57 -6.35 6.48 -2.86
N TRP A 58 -5.75 5.54 -2.17
CA TRP A 58 -5.54 5.58 -0.73
C TRP A 58 -4.06 5.41 -0.43
N SER A 59 -3.68 5.86 0.74
CA SER A 59 -2.30 5.76 1.21
C SER A 59 -2.29 5.20 2.61
N ARG A 60 -1.35 4.31 2.89
CA ARG A 60 -1.04 3.90 4.27
C ARG A 60 0.45 4.06 4.50
N ARG A 61 0.79 4.43 5.72
CA ARG A 61 2.19 4.62 6.10
C ARG A 61 2.84 3.29 6.43
N LEU A 62 4.03 3.09 5.90
CA LEU A 62 4.90 1.98 6.26
C LEU A 62 5.91 2.44 7.32
N SER A 63 6.29 3.71 7.26
CA SER A 63 7.17 4.37 8.21
C SER A 63 6.84 5.86 8.15
N GLN A 64 7.68 6.67 8.78
CA GLN A 64 7.45 8.11 8.72
C GLN A 64 7.45 8.66 7.30
N LYS A 65 8.25 8.06 6.42
CA LYS A 65 8.38 8.59 5.07
C LYS A 65 7.98 7.61 3.98
N ASP A 66 7.80 6.36 4.31
CA ASP A 66 7.45 5.36 3.29
C ASP A 66 5.97 5.05 3.33
N ARG A 67 5.39 4.82 2.16
CA ARG A 67 3.96 4.60 2.03
C ARG A 67 3.66 3.51 1.03
N VAL A 68 2.46 2.97 1.14
CA VAL A 68 1.88 2.14 0.08
C VAL A 68 0.65 2.88 -0.44
N ILE A 69 0.55 2.98 -1.76
CA ILE A 69 -0.57 3.62 -2.43
C ILE A 69 -1.40 2.53 -3.07
N TYR A 70 -2.71 2.58 -2.83
CA TYR A 70 -3.57 1.49 -3.28
C TYR A 70 -4.98 1.98 -3.57
N ARG A 71 -5.70 1.14 -4.26
CA ARG A 71 -7.14 1.29 -4.49
C ARG A 71 -7.76 -0.05 -4.14
N PHE A 72 -9.04 -0.10 -3.86
CA PHE A 72 -9.68 -1.36 -3.54
C PHE A 72 -11.15 -1.35 -3.98
N ASP A 73 -11.66 -2.55 -4.16
CA ASP A 73 -13.08 -2.79 -4.32
C ASP A 73 -13.43 -4.01 -3.48
N GLU A 74 -14.57 -4.60 -3.73
CA GLU A 74 -15.00 -5.76 -2.93
C GLU A 74 -14.17 -7.00 -3.21
N GLU A 75 -13.51 -7.06 -4.33
CA GLU A 75 -12.80 -8.26 -4.77
C GLU A 75 -11.30 -8.19 -4.58
N ALA A 76 -10.71 -7.00 -4.65
CA ALA A 76 -9.28 -6.91 -4.71
C ALA A 76 -8.74 -5.61 -4.11
N ILE A 77 -7.46 -5.66 -3.79
CA ILE A 77 -6.66 -4.51 -3.43
C ILE A 77 -5.62 -4.36 -4.53
N TYR A 78 -5.55 -3.16 -5.12
CA TYR A 78 -4.66 -2.86 -6.23
C TYR A 78 -3.54 -1.98 -5.71
N ILE A 79 -2.31 -2.46 -5.80
CA ILE A 79 -1.14 -1.75 -5.28
C ILE A 79 -0.51 -0.96 -6.42
N PHE A 80 -0.44 0.35 -6.24
CA PHE A 80 0.06 1.25 -7.29
C PHE A 80 1.45 1.78 -7.02
N ALA A 81 1.86 1.89 -5.76
CA ALA A 81 3.18 2.38 -5.43
C ALA A 81 3.59 1.88 -4.06
N ILE A 82 4.88 1.61 -3.90
CA ILE A 82 5.47 1.18 -2.63
C ILE A 82 6.77 1.93 -2.47
N GLY A 83 6.95 2.58 -1.32
CA GLY A 83 8.21 3.21 -1.01
C GLY A 83 8.04 4.63 -0.53
N GLY A 84 9.15 5.31 -0.38
CA GLY A 84 9.16 6.68 0.07
C GLY A 84 8.92 7.62 -1.06
N HIS A 85 8.65 8.85 -0.73
CA HIS A 85 8.59 9.88 -1.74
C HIS A 85 7.55 9.69 -2.79
N TYR A 86 6.44 9.13 -2.42
CA TYR A 86 5.36 9.20 -3.37
C TYR A 86 5.00 10.65 -3.54
N ASP A 87 5.15 11.11 -4.73
CA ASP A 87 4.99 12.53 -4.99
C ASP A 87 3.59 12.82 -5.45
N ASP A 88 2.83 13.41 -4.59
CA ASP A 88 1.44 13.73 -4.89
C ASP A 88 1.24 15.17 -5.32
N ARG A 89 2.29 15.81 -5.69
CA ARG A 89 2.21 17.18 -6.18
C ARG A 89 1.56 17.29 -7.52
#